data_41d470f81a32fb272bbea25533bda548
#
_entry.id   41d470f81a32fb272bbea25533bda548
#
_cell.length_a   1.000
_cell.length_b   1.000
_cell.length_c   1.000
_cell.angle_alpha   90.00
_cell.angle_beta   90.00
_cell.angle_gamma   90.00
#
_symmetry.space_group_name_H-M   'P 1'
#
loop_
_entity.id
_entity.type
_entity.pdbx_description
1 polymer ?
#
loop_
_entity_poly.entity_id
_entity_poly.type
_entity_poly.pdbx_seq_one_letter_code
_entity_poly.pdbx_strand_id
1 'polypeptide(L)'
;MESNQKKTNAKIKWGVIAGALLLAAAAILVFSRRSALAERVEDPTLISLEEPVLQKEDFKAIVESNIAVQGTVRECAYFRAEAGNAVCFIVSMTVDVDTVLHGEVDAASIRIVSASCYTDTDVGDGFPVRHGLLDCEPGVQSVFVISRVPENAAWDIGGKTMSAHKFGDYTYRLRCSLQDGALVSDDLVLKLDEISE
;
A
#
# COMPACT_ATOMS: atom_id res chain seq x y z
N MET A 1 30.69 47.40 -40.67
CA MET A 1 30.81 47.00 -39.23
C MET A 1 29.54 46.34 -38.63
N GLU A 2 28.39 46.45 -39.25
CA GLU A 2 27.09 45.90 -38.72
C GLU A 2 26.91 44.36 -38.82
N SER A 3 27.60 43.70 -39.74
CA SER A 3 27.41 42.27 -39.99
C SER A 3 27.94 41.34 -38.85
N ASN A 4 28.96 41.80 -38.10
CA ASN A 4 29.56 40.99 -37.03
C ASN A 4 28.73 41.02 -35.70
N GLN A 5 28.02 42.12 -35.47
CA GLN A 5 27.20 42.29 -34.27
C GLN A 5 25.92 41.43 -34.30
N LYS A 6 25.33 41.21 -35.47
CA LYS A 6 24.17 40.33 -35.66
C LYS A 6 24.51 38.84 -35.41
N LYS A 7 25.71 38.37 -35.83
CA LYS A 7 26.16 36.99 -35.61
C LYS A 7 26.46 36.68 -34.13
N THR A 8 27.00 37.66 -33.40
CA THR A 8 27.32 37.49 -31.95
C THR A 8 26.02 37.43 -31.13
N ASN A 9 25.04 38.25 -31.39
CA ASN A 9 23.75 38.24 -30.70
C ASN A 9 22.94 36.97 -30.95
N ALA A 10 23.03 36.37 -32.18
CA ALA A 10 22.41 35.07 -32.44
C ALA A 10 23.04 33.95 -31.64
N LYS A 11 24.37 33.87 -31.55
CA LYS A 11 25.09 32.86 -30.78
C LYS A 11 24.79 32.95 -29.27
N ILE A 12 24.70 34.17 -28.72
CA ILE A 12 24.32 34.40 -27.33
C ILE A 12 22.88 33.96 -27.05
N LYS A 13 21.93 34.24 -27.94
CA LYS A 13 20.53 33.79 -27.81
C LYS A 13 20.40 32.27 -27.84
N TRP A 14 21.12 31.59 -28.73
CA TRP A 14 21.12 30.12 -28.78
C TRP A 14 21.77 29.48 -27.55
N GLY A 15 22.83 30.08 -27.02
CA GLY A 15 23.45 29.62 -25.77
C GLY A 15 22.55 29.73 -24.55
N VAL A 16 21.78 30.84 -24.46
CA VAL A 16 20.82 31.03 -23.37
C VAL A 16 19.63 30.05 -23.48
N ILE A 17 19.12 29.81 -24.69
CA ILE A 17 18.03 28.85 -24.94
C ILE A 17 18.50 27.42 -24.61
N ALA A 18 19.68 27.01 -25.04
CA ALA A 18 20.23 25.70 -24.74
C ALA A 18 20.50 25.51 -23.23
N GLY A 19 20.98 26.55 -22.55
CA GLY A 19 21.15 26.53 -21.09
C GLY A 19 19.83 26.40 -20.34
N ALA A 20 18.78 27.12 -20.77
CA ALA A 20 17.46 27.04 -20.16
C ALA A 20 16.81 25.66 -20.38
N LEU A 21 16.98 25.05 -21.56
CA LEU A 21 16.49 23.69 -21.85
C LEU A 21 17.23 22.64 -21.02
N LEU A 22 18.53 22.76 -20.82
CA LEU A 22 19.32 21.86 -19.94
C LEU A 22 18.91 21.99 -18.50
N LEU A 23 18.66 23.20 -17.99
CA LEU A 23 18.16 23.42 -16.63
C LEU A 23 16.74 22.89 -16.46
N ALA A 24 15.86 23.06 -17.46
CA ALA A 24 14.51 22.49 -17.43
C ALA A 24 14.54 20.95 -17.46
N ALA A 25 15.39 20.34 -18.30
CA ALA A 25 15.58 18.90 -18.33
C ALA A 25 16.16 18.35 -17.01
N ALA A 26 17.13 19.03 -16.41
CA ALA A 26 17.67 18.69 -15.11
C ALA A 26 16.62 18.84 -13.98
N ALA A 27 15.81 19.89 -14.02
CA ALA A 27 14.71 20.08 -13.08
C ALA A 27 13.64 18.98 -13.24
N ILE A 28 13.28 18.61 -14.47
CA ILE A 28 12.34 17.51 -14.74
C ILE A 28 12.91 16.18 -14.23
N LEU A 29 14.20 15.90 -14.45
CA LEU A 29 14.87 14.70 -13.95
C LEU A 29 14.94 14.67 -12.41
N VAL A 30 15.21 15.79 -11.76
CA VAL A 30 15.19 15.90 -10.30
C VAL A 30 13.78 15.80 -9.74
N PHE A 31 12.80 16.40 -10.41
CA PHE A 31 11.39 16.29 -10.02
C PHE A 31 10.83 14.88 -10.26
N SER A 32 11.16 14.22 -11.36
CA SER A 32 10.72 12.84 -11.62
C SER A 32 11.36 11.83 -10.64
N ARG A 33 12.63 12.04 -10.25
CA ARG A 33 13.26 11.24 -9.18
C ARG A 33 12.70 11.53 -7.78
N ARG A 34 12.16 12.74 -7.55
CA ARG A 34 11.52 13.10 -6.28
C ARG A 34 10.06 12.65 -6.18
N SER A 35 9.41 12.29 -7.28
CA SER A 35 8.01 11.87 -7.28
C SER A 35 7.80 10.36 -7.08
N ALA A 36 8.83 9.53 -7.17
CA ALA A 36 8.76 8.13 -6.78
C ALA A 36 8.85 8.00 -5.25
N LEU A 37 7.73 8.26 -4.58
CA LEU A 37 7.63 8.14 -3.12
C LEU A 37 7.62 6.68 -2.66
N ALA A 38 7.24 5.76 -3.55
CA ALA A 38 7.24 4.34 -3.30
C ALA A 38 7.65 3.60 -4.58
N GLU A 39 8.60 2.70 -4.46
CA GLU A 39 9.10 1.83 -5.52
C GLU A 39 8.45 0.45 -5.40
N ARG A 40 8.05 -0.13 -6.53
CA ARG A 40 7.56 -1.51 -6.57
C ARG A 40 8.74 -2.45 -6.36
N VAL A 41 8.55 -3.43 -5.48
CA VAL A 41 9.52 -4.50 -5.21
C VAL A 41 9.01 -5.75 -5.90
N GLU A 42 9.81 -6.29 -6.80
CA GLU A 42 9.52 -7.56 -7.46
C GLU A 42 10.14 -8.71 -6.64
N ASP A 43 9.37 -9.78 -6.45
CA ASP A 43 9.78 -11.00 -5.73
C ASP A 43 10.45 -10.74 -4.36
N PRO A 44 9.78 -10.03 -3.42
CA PRO A 44 10.37 -9.77 -2.11
C PRO A 44 10.46 -11.07 -1.28
N THR A 45 11.53 -11.21 -0.52
CA THR A 45 11.60 -12.22 0.53
C THR A 45 10.76 -11.75 1.71
N LEU A 46 9.57 -12.32 1.89
CA LEU A 46 8.65 -11.93 2.95
C LEU A 46 9.12 -12.43 4.31
N ILE A 47 9.06 -11.57 5.32
CA ILE A 47 9.32 -11.91 6.72
C ILE A 47 8.09 -11.57 7.58
N SER A 48 7.72 -12.48 8.48
CA SER A 48 6.60 -12.26 9.39
C SER A 48 6.94 -11.22 10.43
N LEU A 49 6.01 -10.27 10.62
CA LEU A 49 6.00 -9.43 11.82
C LEU A 49 5.30 -10.17 12.97
N GLU A 50 5.87 -10.09 14.16
CA GLU A 50 5.17 -10.52 15.36
C GLU A 50 3.91 -9.68 15.55
N GLU A 51 2.76 -10.34 15.66
CA GLU A 51 1.48 -9.72 15.99
C GLU A 51 1.10 -10.10 17.43
N PRO A 52 0.42 -9.20 18.16
CA PRO A 52 -0.09 -9.54 19.49
C PRO A 52 -1.06 -10.71 19.37
N VAL A 53 -0.98 -11.62 20.33
CA VAL A 53 -1.94 -12.73 20.43
C VAL A 53 -3.33 -12.17 20.66
N LEU A 54 -4.23 -12.41 19.69
CA LEU A 54 -5.62 -11.98 19.77
C LEU A 54 -6.35 -12.81 20.85
N GLN A 55 -7.24 -12.13 21.59
CA GLN A 55 -8.22 -12.80 22.45
C GLN A 55 -9.57 -12.89 21.71
N LYS A 56 -10.47 -13.79 22.16
CA LYS A 56 -11.76 -13.99 21.47
C LYS A 56 -12.60 -12.71 21.43
N GLU A 57 -12.59 -11.94 22.50
CA GLU A 57 -13.31 -10.68 22.62
C GLU A 57 -12.77 -9.62 21.65
N ASP A 58 -11.45 -9.53 21.49
CA ASP A 58 -10.81 -8.62 20.54
C ASP A 58 -11.08 -9.05 19.09
N PHE A 59 -11.04 -10.35 18.81
CA PHE A 59 -11.39 -10.89 17.49
C PHE A 59 -12.81 -10.54 17.11
N LYS A 60 -13.77 -10.75 18.02
CA LYS A 60 -15.17 -10.37 17.82
C LYS A 60 -15.31 -8.86 17.60
N ALA A 61 -14.71 -8.03 18.44
CA ALA A 61 -14.77 -6.58 18.34
C ALA A 61 -14.18 -6.06 17.00
N ILE A 62 -13.09 -6.67 16.53
CA ILE A 62 -12.50 -6.32 15.23
C ILE A 62 -13.47 -6.67 14.09
N VAL A 63 -14.12 -7.83 14.12
CA VAL A 63 -15.07 -8.22 13.07
C VAL A 63 -16.31 -7.32 13.10
N GLU A 64 -16.93 -7.09 14.26
CA GLU A 64 -18.14 -6.27 14.40
C GLU A 64 -17.92 -4.79 14.05
N SER A 65 -16.70 -4.27 14.23
CA SER A 65 -16.38 -2.86 13.94
C SER A 65 -15.92 -2.63 12.50
N ASN A 66 -15.84 -3.67 11.68
CA ASN A 66 -15.24 -3.60 10.35
C ASN A 66 -16.08 -4.41 9.34
N ILE A 67 -15.64 -4.45 8.10
CA ILE A 67 -16.28 -5.19 7.03
C ILE A 67 -15.58 -6.54 6.90
N ALA A 68 -16.34 -7.63 6.81
CA ALA A 68 -15.80 -8.97 6.55
C ALA A 68 -16.25 -9.45 5.16
N VAL A 69 -15.28 -9.74 4.29
CA VAL A 69 -15.52 -10.27 2.94
C VAL A 69 -14.78 -11.57 2.73
N GLN A 70 -15.44 -12.56 2.15
CA GLN A 70 -14.78 -13.70 1.56
C GLN A 70 -14.42 -13.37 0.12
N GLY A 71 -13.19 -13.66 -0.28
CA GLY A 71 -12.74 -13.39 -1.63
C GLY A 71 -11.44 -14.07 -1.98
N THR A 72 -11.12 -14.04 -3.27
CA THR A 72 -9.94 -14.66 -3.85
C THR A 72 -8.92 -13.59 -4.22
N VAL A 73 -7.69 -13.73 -3.77
CA VAL A 73 -6.59 -12.82 -4.13
C VAL A 73 -6.32 -12.95 -5.62
N ARG A 74 -6.43 -11.84 -6.36
CA ARG A 74 -6.10 -11.77 -7.78
C ARG A 74 -4.67 -11.32 -8.02
N GLU A 75 -4.22 -10.33 -7.25
CA GLU A 75 -2.89 -9.73 -7.39
C GLU A 75 -2.39 -9.24 -6.04
N CYS A 76 -1.07 -9.45 -5.78
CA CYS A 76 -0.34 -8.79 -4.72
C CYS A 76 0.77 -7.93 -5.34
N ALA A 77 0.91 -6.70 -4.83
CA ALA A 77 1.98 -5.79 -5.20
C ALA A 77 2.64 -5.25 -3.93
N TYR A 78 3.96 -5.22 -3.94
CA TYR A 78 4.78 -4.81 -2.81
C TYR A 78 5.49 -3.52 -3.15
N PHE A 79 5.51 -2.57 -2.21
CA PHE A 79 6.15 -1.28 -2.40
C PHE A 79 6.99 -0.92 -1.19
N ARG A 80 8.16 -0.35 -1.45
CA ARG A 80 9.06 0.22 -0.44
C ARG A 80 9.17 1.71 -0.67
N ALA A 81 9.02 2.48 0.40
CA ALA A 81 9.15 3.93 0.37
C ALA A 81 10.16 4.37 1.43
N GLU A 82 11.16 5.14 1.03
CA GLU A 82 12.20 5.65 1.92
C GLU A 82 12.14 7.18 2.02
N ALA A 83 12.23 7.69 3.24
CA ALA A 83 12.28 9.12 3.47
C ALA A 83 13.06 9.42 4.77
N GLY A 84 14.26 9.94 4.60
CA GLY A 84 15.19 10.16 5.70
C GLY A 84 15.61 8.82 6.32
N ASN A 85 15.34 8.65 7.61
CA ASN A 85 15.58 7.40 8.36
C ASN A 85 14.34 6.52 8.50
N ALA A 86 13.23 6.87 7.84
CA ALA A 86 12.02 6.06 7.85
C ALA A 86 11.91 5.22 6.58
N VAL A 87 11.58 3.95 6.73
CA VAL A 87 11.29 3.01 5.65
C VAL A 87 9.89 2.46 5.85
N CYS A 88 9.03 2.57 4.83
CA CYS A 88 7.69 2.03 4.84
C CYS A 88 7.57 0.90 3.82
N PHE A 89 7.00 -0.21 4.26
CA PHE A 89 6.68 -1.37 3.45
C PHE A 89 5.16 -1.43 3.27
N ILE A 90 4.73 -1.49 2.02
CA ILE A 90 3.31 -1.42 1.67
C ILE A 90 2.96 -2.64 0.84
N VAL A 91 1.96 -3.38 1.29
CA VAL A 91 1.33 -4.47 0.53
C VAL A 91 0.01 -3.94 -0.01
N SER A 92 -0.20 -4.06 -1.31
CA SER A 92 -1.46 -3.74 -1.99
C SER A 92 -1.99 -5.01 -2.63
N MET A 93 -3.17 -5.46 -2.22
CA MET A 93 -3.82 -6.65 -2.75
C MET A 93 -5.07 -6.26 -3.52
N THR A 94 -5.29 -6.88 -4.67
CA THR A 94 -6.58 -6.89 -5.35
C THR A 94 -7.27 -8.20 -5.03
N VAL A 95 -8.48 -8.11 -4.48
CA VAL A 95 -9.29 -9.26 -4.08
C VAL A 95 -10.61 -9.22 -4.83
N ASP A 96 -10.93 -10.31 -5.53
CA ASP A 96 -12.24 -10.52 -6.13
C ASP A 96 -13.18 -10.99 -5.03
N VAL A 97 -14.28 -10.26 -4.81
CA VAL A 97 -15.22 -10.49 -3.72
C VAL A 97 -16.22 -11.58 -4.11
N ASP A 98 -16.21 -12.68 -3.36
CA ASP A 98 -17.14 -13.78 -3.55
C ASP A 98 -18.43 -13.56 -2.73
N THR A 99 -18.27 -13.14 -1.46
CA THR A 99 -19.39 -12.93 -0.52
C THR A 99 -19.03 -11.86 0.50
N VAL A 100 -19.97 -10.98 0.81
CA VAL A 100 -19.89 -10.07 1.97
C VAL A 100 -20.53 -10.78 3.16
N LEU A 101 -19.77 -11.03 4.22
CA LEU A 101 -20.18 -11.74 5.42
C LEU A 101 -20.68 -10.80 6.51
N HIS A 102 -20.12 -9.57 6.57
CA HIS A 102 -20.53 -8.51 7.51
C HIS A 102 -20.21 -7.14 6.89
N GLY A 103 -21.09 -6.14 7.13
CA GLY A 103 -20.96 -4.80 6.57
C GLY A 103 -21.35 -4.71 5.10
N GLU A 104 -20.86 -3.70 4.37
CA GLU A 104 -21.27 -3.41 2.99
C GLU A 104 -20.08 -3.18 2.06
N VAL A 105 -20.07 -3.84 0.92
CA VAL A 105 -19.18 -3.65 -0.22
C VAL A 105 -19.97 -3.77 -1.51
N ASP A 106 -20.00 -2.72 -2.32
CA ASP A 106 -20.76 -2.67 -3.59
C ASP A 106 -19.92 -3.01 -4.82
N ALA A 107 -18.67 -3.51 -4.63
CA ALA A 107 -17.74 -3.79 -5.70
C ALA A 107 -17.43 -5.28 -5.82
N ALA A 108 -17.44 -5.81 -7.04
CA ALA A 108 -17.03 -7.19 -7.33
C ALA A 108 -15.52 -7.43 -7.09
N SER A 109 -14.74 -6.39 -7.02
CA SER A 109 -13.29 -6.44 -6.74
C SER A 109 -12.87 -5.22 -5.96
N ILE A 110 -12.04 -5.42 -4.93
CA ILE A 110 -11.57 -4.39 -4.02
C ILE A 110 -10.05 -4.39 -3.92
N ARG A 111 -9.49 -3.22 -3.58
CA ARG A 111 -8.06 -3.10 -3.28
C ARG A 111 -7.87 -2.92 -1.78
N ILE A 112 -7.10 -3.82 -1.18
CA ILE A 112 -6.79 -3.82 0.24
C ILE A 112 -5.32 -3.42 0.41
N VAL A 113 -5.03 -2.51 1.34
CA VAL A 113 -3.68 -2.06 1.65
C VAL A 113 -3.32 -2.39 3.10
N SER A 114 -2.09 -2.85 3.29
CA SER A 114 -1.42 -2.93 4.59
C SER A 114 -0.10 -2.16 4.49
N ALA A 115 0.19 -1.34 5.49
CA ALA A 115 1.44 -0.59 5.55
C ALA A 115 2.07 -0.68 6.93
N SER A 116 3.39 -0.84 6.96
CA SER A 116 4.21 -0.86 8.17
C SER A 116 5.41 0.05 7.96
N CYS A 117 5.65 0.99 8.87
CA CYS A 117 6.75 1.93 8.76
C CYS A 117 7.67 1.80 9.96
N TYR A 118 8.98 1.88 9.71
CA TYR A 118 10.04 1.72 10.68
C TYR A 118 10.96 2.93 10.64
N THR A 119 11.51 3.29 11.79
CA THR A 119 12.56 4.29 11.91
C THR A 119 13.85 3.58 12.30
N ASP A 120 14.94 3.85 11.59
CA ASP A 120 16.29 3.33 11.89
C ASP A 120 16.30 1.79 11.93
N THR A 121 16.00 1.15 10.80
CA THR A 121 15.74 -0.27 10.78
C THR A 121 16.85 -1.10 10.19
N ASP A 122 17.29 -2.01 11.01
CA ASP A 122 17.97 -3.22 10.60
C ASP A 122 16.94 -4.30 10.22
N VAL A 123 16.08 -4.00 9.23
CA VAL A 123 15.12 -5.01 8.72
C VAL A 123 15.82 -6.02 7.81
N GLY A 124 17.12 -5.85 7.59
CA GLY A 124 17.89 -6.64 6.64
C GLY A 124 17.32 -6.54 5.22
N ASP A 125 17.51 -7.60 4.44
CA ASP A 125 17.02 -7.68 3.05
C ASP A 125 15.57 -8.17 2.95
N GLY A 126 14.88 -8.39 4.08
CA GLY A 126 13.51 -8.90 4.13
C GLY A 126 12.46 -7.83 3.94
N PHE A 127 11.29 -8.23 3.40
CA PHE A 127 10.11 -7.38 3.29
C PHE A 127 9.13 -7.76 4.42
N PRO A 128 9.01 -6.95 5.48
CA PRO A 128 8.17 -7.26 6.63
C PRO A 128 6.69 -7.14 6.27
N VAL A 129 5.94 -8.19 6.56
CA VAL A 129 4.48 -8.25 6.39
C VAL A 129 3.82 -8.76 7.66
N ARG A 130 2.56 -8.40 7.86
CA ARG A 130 1.76 -9.00 8.93
C ARG A 130 1.62 -10.49 8.70
N HIS A 131 1.63 -11.28 9.78
CA HIS A 131 1.60 -12.75 9.73
C HIS A 131 0.49 -13.26 8.80
N GLY A 132 -0.73 -12.78 8.95
CA GLY A 132 -1.85 -13.16 8.10
C GLY A 132 -1.73 -12.82 6.60
N LEU A 133 -0.67 -12.12 6.18
CA LEU A 133 -0.39 -11.77 4.78
C LEU A 133 0.77 -12.56 4.16
N LEU A 134 1.46 -13.42 4.93
CA LEU A 134 2.57 -14.24 4.41
C LEU A 134 2.14 -15.14 3.24
N ASP A 135 0.96 -15.74 3.37
CA ASP A 135 0.43 -16.71 2.41
C ASP A 135 -0.64 -16.11 1.48
N CYS A 136 -0.69 -14.77 1.36
CA CYS A 136 -1.65 -14.09 0.48
C CYS A 136 -1.14 -14.02 -0.96
N GLU A 137 -1.04 -15.18 -1.60
CA GLU A 137 -0.67 -15.30 -3.00
C GLU A 137 -1.89 -15.27 -3.93
N PRO A 138 -1.71 -14.92 -5.22
CA PRO A 138 -2.78 -15.01 -6.21
C PRO A 138 -3.39 -16.41 -6.27
N GLY A 139 -4.73 -16.46 -6.29
CA GLY A 139 -5.52 -17.69 -6.26
C GLY A 139 -5.91 -18.17 -4.86
N VAL A 140 -5.37 -17.59 -3.80
CA VAL A 140 -5.73 -17.94 -2.42
C VAL A 140 -7.07 -17.30 -2.05
N GLN A 141 -8.03 -18.12 -1.63
CA GLN A 141 -9.31 -17.66 -1.06
C GLN A 141 -9.20 -17.52 0.46
N SER A 142 -9.70 -16.42 0.99
CA SER A 142 -9.71 -16.15 2.43
C SER A 142 -10.86 -15.23 2.81
N VAL A 143 -11.09 -15.07 4.10
CA VAL A 143 -11.91 -13.99 4.63
C VAL A 143 -10.98 -12.86 5.06
N PHE A 144 -11.24 -11.66 4.56
CA PHE A 144 -10.54 -10.44 4.91
C PHE A 144 -11.46 -9.56 5.75
N VAL A 145 -11.01 -9.20 6.93
CA VAL A 145 -11.63 -8.15 7.74
C VAL A 145 -10.93 -6.85 7.41
N ILE A 146 -11.68 -5.86 6.95
CA ILE A 146 -11.17 -4.63 6.35
C ILE A 146 -11.95 -3.41 6.84
N SER A 147 -11.32 -2.25 6.82
CA SER A 147 -11.99 -0.96 7.02
C SER A 147 -11.80 -0.06 5.81
N ARG A 148 -12.76 0.81 5.51
CA ARG A 148 -12.61 1.81 4.44
C ARG A 148 -11.43 2.73 4.73
N VAL A 149 -10.63 3.03 3.72
CA VAL A 149 -9.62 4.09 3.82
C VAL A 149 -10.36 5.43 3.86
N PRO A 150 -10.15 6.28 4.90
CA PRO A 150 -10.76 7.61 4.95
C PRO A 150 -10.37 8.46 3.74
N GLU A 151 -11.29 9.30 3.23
CA GLU A 151 -11.08 10.11 2.02
C GLU A 151 -9.78 10.93 2.03
N ASN A 152 -9.39 11.44 3.20
CA ASN A 152 -8.19 12.26 3.37
C ASN A 152 -7.01 11.47 3.95
N ALA A 153 -7.07 10.11 3.92
CA ALA A 153 -6.01 9.29 4.46
C ALA A 153 -4.72 9.47 3.67
N ALA A 154 -3.70 9.91 4.35
CA ALA A 154 -2.37 10.10 3.79
C ALA A 154 -1.31 9.70 4.82
N TRP A 155 -0.21 9.19 4.31
CA TRP A 155 0.97 8.89 5.10
C TRP A 155 2.00 10.00 4.92
N ASP A 156 2.56 10.48 6.01
CA ASP A 156 3.74 11.35 5.98
C ASP A 156 4.98 10.46 6.12
N ILE A 157 5.75 10.39 5.05
CA ILE A 157 7.00 9.64 5.00
C ILE A 157 8.14 10.65 4.82
N GLY A 158 8.77 11.04 5.94
CA GLY A 158 9.89 11.98 5.95
C GLY A 158 9.54 13.36 5.36
N GLY A 159 8.39 13.92 5.73
CA GLY A 159 7.90 15.22 5.28
C GLY A 159 7.33 15.21 3.86
N LYS A 160 7.04 14.02 3.30
CA LYS A 160 6.32 13.87 2.03
C LYS A 160 5.00 13.15 2.26
N THR A 161 3.92 13.79 1.88
CA THR A 161 2.57 13.23 1.99
C THR A 161 2.26 12.34 0.81
N MET A 162 1.79 11.12 1.08
CA MET A 162 1.39 10.14 0.09
C MET A 162 -0.02 9.65 0.40
N SER A 163 -0.94 9.76 -0.57
CA SER A 163 -2.32 9.28 -0.40
C SER A 163 -2.37 7.76 -0.26
N ALA A 164 -3.06 7.26 0.78
CA ALA A 164 -3.28 5.84 0.98
C ALA A 164 -4.12 5.21 -0.14
N HIS A 165 -5.04 5.96 -0.75
CA HIS A 165 -5.87 5.52 -1.88
C HIS A 165 -5.07 5.16 -3.14
N LYS A 166 -3.81 5.60 -3.26
CA LYS A 166 -2.92 5.14 -4.33
C LYS A 166 -2.72 3.62 -4.28
N PHE A 167 -2.75 3.02 -3.10
CA PHE A 167 -2.43 1.61 -2.86
C PHE A 167 -3.66 0.76 -2.55
N GLY A 168 -4.73 1.33 -2.02
CA GLY A 168 -5.94 0.58 -1.70
C GLY A 168 -7.10 1.48 -1.27
N ASP A 169 -8.30 0.95 -1.38
CA ASP A 169 -9.54 1.61 -0.96
C ASP A 169 -9.98 1.12 0.43
N TYR A 170 -9.40 0.01 0.87
CA TYR A 170 -9.62 -0.60 2.18
C TYR A 170 -8.29 -0.89 2.87
N THR A 171 -8.27 -0.74 4.20
CA THR A 171 -7.13 -1.11 5.05
C THR A 171 -7.34 -2.51 5.60
N TYR A 172 -6.32 -3.35 5.50
CA TYR A 172 -6.26 -4.67 6.11
C TYR A 172 -6.32 -4.59 7.64
N ARG A 173 -7.17 -5.42 8.26
CA ARG A 173 -7.27 -5.56 9.70
C ARG A 173 -6.87 -6.96 10.16
N LEU A 174 -7.47 -7.98 9.56
CA LEU A 174 -7.30 -9.38 9.92
C LEU A 174 -7.59 -10.25 8.71
N ARG A 175 -7.00 -11.46 8.67
CA ARG A 175 -7.35 -12.56 7.78
C ARG A 175 -7.82 -13.75 8.61
N CYS A 176 -8.84 -14.42 8.14
CA CYS A 176 -9.31 -15.67 8.71
C CYS A 176 -9.85 -16.59 7.61
N SER A 177 -10.18 -17.81 7.97
CA SER A 177 -10.88 -18.75 7.11
C SER A 177 -12.37 -18.82 7.48
N LEU A 178 -13.21 -19.24 6.54
CA LEU A 178 -14.61 -19.58 6.80
C LEU A 178 -14.73 -21.11 6.86
N GLN A 179 -15.16 -21.64 8.01
CA GLN A 179 -15.34 -23.08 8.24
C GLN A 179 -16.67 -23.30 8.95
N ASP A 180 -17.54 -24.10 8.37
CA ASP A 180 -18.84 -24.51 8.95
C ASP A 180 -19.68 -23.31 9.49
N GLY A 181 -19.67 -22.19 8.78
CA GLY A 181 -20.41 -20.99 9.18
C GLY A 181 -19.77 -20.20 10.33
N ALA A 182 -18.49 -20.41 10.59
CA ALA A 182 -17.71 -19.67 11.55
C ALA A 182 -16.43 -19.08 10.90
N LEU A 183 -16.03 -17.91 11.39
CA LEU A 183 -14.73 -17.32 11.11
C LEU A 183 -13.69 -17.95 12.03
N VAL A 184 -12.60 -18.44 11.45
CA VAL A 184 -11.52 -19.12 12.19
C VAL A 184 -10.20 -18.39 11.91
N SER A 185 -9.54 -17.94 12.97
CA SER A 185 -8.21 -17.35 12.94
C SER A 185 -7.37 -17.96 14.05
N ASP A 186 -6.31 -18.68 13.69
CA ASP A 186 -5.54 -19.52 14.61
C ASP A 186 -6.46 -20.46 15.41
N ASP A 187 -6.45 -20.37 16.74
CA ASP A 187 -7.31 -21.15 17.64
C ASP A 187 -8.64 -20.46 17.99
N LEU A 188 -8.91 -19.28 17.38
CA LEU A 188 -10.11 -18.50 17.64
C LEU A 188 -11.23 -18.88 16.66
N VAL A 189 -12.42 -19.09 17.21
CA VAL A 189 -13.63 -19.40 16.43
C VAL A 189 -14.73 -18.41 16.79
N LEU A 190 -15.30 -17.75 15.78
CA LEU A 190 -16.42 -16.82 15.91
C LEU A 190 -17.51 -17.23 14.91
N LYS A 191 -18.66 -17.66 15.39
CA LYS A 191 -19.79 -18.01 14.53
C LYS A 191 -20.39 -16.76 13.91
N LEU A 192 -20.84 -16.87 12.66
CA LEU A 192 -21.46 -15.73 11.95
C LEU A 192 -22.75 -15.23 12.63
N ASP A 193 -23.49 -16.12 13.30
CA ASP A 193 -24.70 -15.76 14.08
C ASP A 193 -24.39 -15.06 15.43
N GLU A 194 -23.13 -15.06 15.87
CA GLU A 194 -22.66 -14.32 17.06
C GLU A 194 -22.23 -12.88 16.72
N ILE A 195 -22.15 -12.52 15.42
CA ILE A 195 -21.76 -11.19 14.97
C ILE A 195 -23.02 -10.30 14.97
N SER A 196 -22.98 -9.21 15.74
CA SER A 196 -24.08 -8.24 15.79
C SER A 196 -24.14 -7.43 14.48
N GLU A 197 -25.36 -7.14 14.02
CA GLU A 197 -25.60 -6.25 12.87
C GLU A 197 -25.26 -4.79 13.20
#